data_b2171abc6eecf1928d49a0159e3a7412
#
_entry.id   b2171abc6eecf1928d49a0159e3a7412
#
_cell.length_a   1.000
_cell.length_b   1.000
_cell.length_c   1.000
_cell.angle_alpha   90.00
_cell.angle_beta   90.00
_cell.angle_gamma   90.00
#
_symmetry.space_group_name_H-M   'P 1'
#
loop_
_entity.id
_entity.type
_entity.pdbx_description
1 polymer ?
#
loop_
_entity_poly.entity_id
_entity_poly.type
_entity_poly.pdbx_seq_one_letter_code
_entity_poly.pdbx_strand_id
1 'polypeptide(L)'
;MRPLKLTLSAFGPYAAETTLPLEQLGRGGLYLVTGDTGAGKTTLFDAITYALYDHSSGGVREGAMLRSKYADPKTPTFVELEFEVNGQRYTVRRNPEYLRPKARGEGFTTEKADATLTYADGRPPVTKAKEVTAAVIDIIGLDYSQFSQIAMIAQGQFTRLLNASTEERSRIFRKLFRTQRYQKLQEALQAEASTLTAQRAAQKVRIGQILSGVSYPPEDPGAEALDALRQPEAQLLPDAVLALLDDLLGPAGTETAAGAGRQTG
;
A
#
# COMPACT_ATOMS: atom_id res chain seq x y z
N MET A 1 -7.85 13.62 -6.83
CA MET A 1 -8.93 13.45 -7.82
C MET A 1 -9.93 14.57 -7.69
N ARG A 2 -10.36 15.17 -8.80
CA ARG A 2 -11.40 16.23 -8.85
C ARG A 2 -12.54 15.74 -9.73
N PRO A 3 -13.78 15.56 -9.23
CA PRO A 3 -14.93 15.23 -10.05
C PRO A 3 -15.32 16.45 -10.89
N LEU A 4 -15.63 16.24 -12.17
CA LEU A 4 -15.99 17.30 -13.11
C LEU A 4 -17.46 17.26 -13.47
N LYS A 5 -17.98 16.07 -13.79
CA LYS A 5 -19.39 15.88 -14.19
C LYS A 5 -19.87 14.51 -13.74
N LEU A 6 -21.07 14.46 -13.21
CA LEU A 6 -21.74 13.23 -12.81
C LEU A 6 -23.07 13.11 -13.54
N THR A 7 -23.27 12.05 -14.31
CA THR A 7 -24.53 11.72 -14.95
C THR A 7 -25.09 10.44 -14.35
N LEU A 8 -26.36 10.49 -13.93
CA LEU A 8 -27.11 9.41 -13.34
C LEU A 8 -28.29 9.11 -14.24
N SER A 9 -28.60 7.85 -14.49
CA SER A 9 -29.81 7.43 -15.17
C SER A 9 -30.46 6.27 -14.45
N ALA A 10 -31.75 6.39 -14.13
CA ALA A 10 -32.52 5.38 -13.41
C ALA A 10 -31.79 4.83 -12.16
N PHE A 11 -31.17 5.71 -11.35
CA PHE A 11 -30.31 5.33 -10.24
C PHE A 11 -30.84 5.90 -8.91
N GLY A 12 -31.09 5.03 -7.92
CA GLY A 12 -31.67 5.43 -6.62
C GLY A 12 -33.02 6.17 -6.75
N PRO A 13 -33.14 7.40 -6.22
CA PRO A 13 -34.36 8.22 -6.38
C PRO A 13 -34.44 8.92 -7.74
N TYR A 14 -33.36 8.94 -8.54
CA TYR A 14 -33.31 9.57 -9.85
C TYR A 14 -33.94 8.66 -10.90
N ALA A 15 -35.20 8.96 -11.30
CA ALA A 15 -35.96 8.13 -12.24
C ALA A 15 -35.49 8.33 -13.71
N ALA A 16 -35.14 9.56 -14.06
CA ALA A 16 -34.65 9.94 -15.39
C ALA A 16 -33.15 10.21 -15.39
N GLU A 17 -32.60 10.47 -16.57
CA GLU A 17 -31.24 10.93 -16.70
C GLU A 17 -31.09 12.33 -16.10
N THR A 18 -30.12 12.46 -15.20
CA THR A 18 -29.79 13.69 -14.49
C THR A 18 -28.31 13.95 -14.56
N THR A 19 -27.91 15.11 -15.04
CA THR A 19 -26.50 15.51 -15.17
C THR A 19 -26.18 16.66 -14.22
N LEU A 20 -25.11 16.51 -13.45
CA LEU A 20 -24.61 17.49 -12.50
C LEU A 20 -23.24 17.98 -12.95
N PRO A 21 -23.09 19.27 -13.33
CA PRO A 21 -21.81 19.85 -13.70
C PRO A 21 -20.99 20.22 -12.44
N LEU A 22 -20.35 19.23 -11.82
CA LEU A 22 -19.62 19.40 -10.56
C LEU A 22 -18.45 20.38 -10.69
N GLU A 23 -17.88 20.52 -11.90
CA GLU A 23 -16.82 21.48 -12.19
C GLU A 23 -17.24 22.92 -11.85
N GLN A 24 -18.53 23.26 -12.05
CA GLN A 24 -19.06 24.60 -11.79
C GLN A 24 -19.26 24.86 -10.30
N LEU A 25 -19.48 23.81 -9.50
CA LEU A 25 -19.75 23.92 -8.06
C LEU A 25 -18.48 24.16 -7.24
N GLY A 26 -17.33 23.70 -7.72
CA GLY A 26 -16.10 23.63 -6.94
C GLY A 26 -15.13 24.81 -7.10
N ARG A 27 -15.50 25.93 -7.75
CA ARG A 27 -14.59 27.07 -7.99
C ARG A 27 -14.06 27.72 -6.70
N GLY A 28 -14.84 27.69 -5.61
CA GLY A 28 -14.44 28.17 -4.29
C GLY A 28 -13.82 27.11 -3.38
N GLY A 29 -13.62 25.86 -3.85
CA GLY A 29 -13.06 24.76 -3.07
C GLY A 29 -14.03 24.11 -2.09
N LEU A 30 -15.18 24.70 -1.80
CA LEU A 30 -16.20 24.18 -0.90
C LEU A 30 -17.60 24.43 -1.49
N TYR A 31 -18.48 23.44 -1.41
CA TYR A 31 -19.90 23.58 -1.76
C TYR A 31 -20.78 22.71 -0.85
N LEU A 32 -22.02 23.11 -0.70
CA LEU A 32 -23.00 22.44 0.15
C LEU A 32 -24.12 21.83 -0.70
N VAL A 33 -24.42 20.55 -0.46
CA VAL A 33 -25.57 19.85 -1.06
C VAL A 33 -26.69 19.82 -0.02
N THR A 34 -27.78 20.57 -0.26
CA THR A 34 -28.95 20.66 0.64
C THR A 34 -30.19 20.04 -0.01
N GLY A 35 -31.18 19.73 0.79
CA GLY A 35 -32.45 19.18 0.36
C GLY A 35 -33.07 18.32 1.45
N ASP A 36 -34.35 17.94 1.28
CA ASP A 36 -35.13 17.14 2.22
C ASP A 36 -34.54 15.74 2.43
N THR A 37 -34.97 15.09 3.52
CA THR A 37 -34.64 13.67 3.76
C THR A 37 -35.23 12.82 2.63
N GLY A 38 -34.44 11.97 2.02
CA GLY A 38 -34.87 11.16 0.88
C GLY A 38 -34.66 11.80 -0.50
N ALA A 39 -34.30 13.09 -0.59
CA ALA A 39 -34.08 13.79 -1.86
C ALA A 39 -32.88 13.26 -2.71
N GLY A 40 -32.15 12.25 -2.24
CA GLY A 40 -31.08 11.64 -3.01
C GLY A 40 -29.69 12.21 -2.77
N LYS A 41 -29.47 13.05 -1.75
CA LYS A 41 -28.15 13.62 -1.43
C LYS A 41 -27.06 12.55 -1.27
N THR A 42 -27.33 11.54 -0.46
CA THR A 42 -26.39 10.41 -0.27
C THR A 42 -26.20 9.59 -1.54
N THR A 43 -27.25 9.50 -2.38
CA THR A 43 -27.17 8.77 -3.64
C THR A 43 -26.17 9.37 -4.63
N LEU A 44 -25.90 10.67 -4.58
CA LEU A 44 -24.85 11.30 -5.37
C LEU A 44 -23.46 10.74 -4.99
N PHE A 45 -23.24 10.56 -3.71
CA PHE A 45 -21.99 9.94 -3.20
C PHE A 45 -21.93 8.44 -3.52
N ASP A 46 -23.07 7.73 -3.39
CA ASP A 46 -23.18 6.34 -3.81
C ASP A 46 -22.85 6.18 -5.30
N ALA A 47 -23.32 7.10 -6.14
CA ALA A 47 -23.06 7.09 -7.56
C ALA A 47 -21.58 7.30 -7.91
N ILE A 48 -20.91 8.25 -7.26
CA ILE A 48 -19.47 8.49 -7.43
C ILE A 48 -18.69 7.24 -7.05
N THR A 49 -18.96 6.66 -5.88
CA THR A 49 -18.26 5.46 -5.40
C THR A 49 -18.56 4.25 -6.27
N TYR A 50 -19.80 4.11 -6.71
CA TYR A 50 -20.22 3.04 -7.61
C TYR A 50 -19.51 3.14 -8.97
N ALA A 51 -19.46 4.32 -9.57
CA ALA A 51 -18.74 4.53 -10.82
C ALA A 51 -17.27 4.12 -10.72
N LEU A 52 -16.60 4.52 -9.64
CA LEU A 52 -15.18 4.25 -9.43
C LEU A 52 -14.89 2.79 -9.05
N TYR A 53 -15.66 2.22 -8.10
CA TYR A 53 -15.27 0.99 -7.40
C TYR A 53 -16.31 -0.14 -7.44
N ASP A 54 -17.47 0.05 -8.09
CA ASP A 54 -18.56 -0.94 -8.11
C ASP A 54 -19.24 -1.16 -6.74
N HIS A 55 -19.11 -0.21 -5.82
CA HIS A 55 -19.68 -0.27 -4.48
C HIS A 55 -20.37 1.04 -4.12
N SER A 56 -21.47 0.97 -3.33
CA SER A 56 -22.08 2.18 -2.76
C SER A 56 -21.24 2.76 -1.62
N SER A 57 -21.40 4.05 -1.33
CA SER A 57 -20.62 4.77 -0.31
C SER A 57 -20.74 4.17 1.10
N GLY A 58 -21.89 3.58 1.43
CA GLY A 58 -22.16 2.94 2.72
C GLY A 58 -21.99 1.42 2.73
N GLY A 59 -21.68 0.78 1.59
CA GLY A 59 -21.54 -0.67 1.49
C GLY A 59 -22.82 -1.49 1.67
N VAL A 60 -24.00 -0.82 1.73
CA VAL A 60 -25.29 -1.47 2.06
C VAL A 60 -26.11 -1.78 0.80
N ARG A 61 -25.89 -1.04 -0.28
CA ARG A 61 -26.65 -1.20 -1.53
C ARG A 61 -25.77 -1.83 -2.59
N GLU A 62 -26.24 -2.92 -3.17
CA GLU A 62 -25.50 -3.68 -4.20
C GLU A 62 -26.39 -3.96 -5.42
N GLY A 63 -25.77 -4.02 -6.60
CA GLY A 63 -26.34 -4.49 -7.85
C GLY A 63 -27.74 -3.92 -8.16
N ALA A 64 -28.73 -4.80 -8.24
CA ALA A 64 -30.10 -4.45 -8.61
C ALA A 64 -30.79 -3.43 -7.68
N MET A 65 -30.32 -3.26 -6.43
CA MET A 65 -30.83 -2.26 -5.49
C MET A 65 -30.49 -0.82 -5.90
N LEU A 66 -29.53 -0.65 -6.79
CA LEU A 66 -29.11 0.66 -7.28
C LEU A 66 -30.06 1.22 -8.35
N ARG A 67 -30.82 0.35 -9.04
CA ARG A 67 -31.80 0.81 -10.01
C ARG A 67 -32.97 1.52 -9.32
N SER A 68 -33.38 2.63 -9.90
CA SER A 68 -34.54 3.38 -9.44
C SER A 68 -35.83 2.58 -9.60
N LYS A 69 -36.61 2.48 -8.52
CA LYS A 69 -37.95 1.88 -8.54
C LYS A 69 -39.01 2.77 -9.21
N TYR A 70 -38.63 4.03 -9.44
CA TYR A 70 -39.51 5.04 -10.04
C TYR A 70 -39.24 5.23 -11.53
N ALA A 71 -38.18 4.59 -12.05
CA ALA A 71 -37.81 4.72 -13.45
C ALA A 71 -38.73 3.90 -14.38
N ASP A 72 -38.97 4.44 -15.57
CA ASP A 72 -39.61 3.67 -16.64
C ASP A 72 -38.76 2.41 -16.91
N PRO A 73 -39.39 1.23 -17.11
CA PRO A 73 -38.66 0.00 -17.40
C PRO A 73 -37.71 0.08 -18.61
N LYS A 74 -38.00 0.97 -19.56
CA LYS A 74 -37.16 1.18 -20.75
C LYS A 74 -35.96 2.10 -20.49
N THR A 75 -35.99 2.91 -19.42
CA THR A 75 -34.88 3.82 -19.11
C THR A 75 -33.64 3.01 -18.69
N PRO A 76 -32.50 3.20 -19.37
CA PRO A 76 -31.26 2.49 -19.01
C PRO A 76 -30.74 2.94 -17.64
N THR A 77 -30.19 2.01 -16.88
CA THR A 77 -29.57 2.33 -15.59
C THR A 77 -28.06 2.40 -15.75
N PHE A 78 -27.50 3.57 -15.48
CA PHE A 78 -26.06 3.74 -15.47
C PHE A 78 -25.64 4.94 -14.62
N VAL A 79 -24.36 4.96 -14.28
CA VAL A 79 -23.66 6.13 -13.74
C VAL A 79 -22.46 6.41 -14.63
N GLU A 80 -22.25 7.68 -14.95
CA GLU A 80 -21.09 8.17 -15.66
C GLU A 80 -20.45 9.31 -14.87
N LEU A 81 -19.16 9.17 -14.61
CA LEU A 81 -18.38 10.15 -13.87
C LEU A 81 -17.18 10.61 -14.72
N GLU A 82 -17.14 11.90 -15.01
CA GLU A 82 -15.96 12.57 -15.53
C GLU A 82 -15.14 13.12 -14.36
N PHE A 83 -13.85 12.84 -14.33
CA PHE A 83 -12.96 13.28 -13.25
C PHE A 83 -11.56 13.57 -13.76
N GLU A 84 -10.80 14.33 -12.97
CA GLU A 84 -9.42 14.71 -13.26
C GLU A 84 -8.47 14.21 -12.17
N VAL A 85 -7.33 13.67 -12.58
CA VAL A 85 -6.22 13.30 -11.71
C VAL A 85 -4.92 13.75 -12.36
N ASN A 86 -4.11 14.54 -11.64
CA ASN A 86 -2.82 15.05 -12.12
C ASN A 86 -2.91 15.79 -13.49
N GLY A 87 -3.99 16.56 -13.70
CA GLY A 87 -4.21 17.30 -14.95
C GLY A 87 -4.72 16.46 -16.12
N GLN A 88 -4.93 15.16 -15.94
CA GLN A 88 -5.49 14.27 -16.97
C GLN A 88 -6.96 13.97 -16.67
N ARG A 89 -7.79 13.97 -17.72
CA ARG A 89 -9.24 13.71 -17.63
C ARG A 89 -9.55 12.25 -18.00
N TYR A 90 -10.49 11.71 -17.25
CA TYR A 90 -10.98 10.34 -17.38
C TYR A 90 -12.50 10.34 -17.32
N THR A 91 -13.11 9.42 -18.07
CA THR A 91 -14.56 9.17 -17.97
C THR A 91 -14.79 7.71 -17.67
N VAL A 92 -15.44 7.43 -16.55
CA VAL A 92 -15.87 6.09 -16.21
C VAL A 92 -17.39 6.01 -16.29
N ARG A 93 -17.88 5.02 -17.03
CA ARG A 93 -19.30 4.68 -17.12
C ARG A 93 -19.51 3.26 -16.63
N ARG A 94 -20.52 3.06 -15.78
CA ARG A 94 -20.82 1.76 -15.18
C ARG A 94 -22.34 1.57 -15.08
N ASN A 95 -22.81 0.37 -15.36
CA ASN A 95 -24.18 -0.05 -15.11
C ASN A 95 -24.21 -1.27 -14.18
N PRO A 96 -25.18 -1.36 -13.24
CA PRO A 96 -25.46 -2.59 -12.50
C PRO A 96 -26.15 -3.62 -13.41
N GLU A 97 -26.26 -4.84 -12.91
CA GLU A 97 -27.15 -5.81 -13.51
C GLU A 97 -28.62 -5.43 -13.18
N TYR A 98 -29.49 -5.40 -14.20
CA TYR A 98 -30.92 -5.07 -14.03
C TYR A 98 -31.78 -5.70 -15.12
N LEU A 99 -33.10 -5.80 -14.83
CA LEU A 99 -34.06 -6.26 -15.79
C LEU A 99 -34.53 -5.10 -16.68
N ARG A 100 -34.56 -5.32 -17.99
CA ARG A 100 -35.14 -4.41 -18.99
C ARG A 100 -36.11 -5.13 -19.93
N PRO A 101 -37.07 -4.43 -20.55
CA PRO A 101 -37.89 -5.01 -21.58
C PRO A 101 -37.03 -5.52 -22.74
N LYS A 102 -37.49 -6.61 -23.36
CA LYS A 102 -36.87 -7.10 -24.60
C LYS A 102 -37.05 -6.09 -25.73
N ALA A 103 -36.05 -5.98 -26.58
CA ALA A 103 -36.11 -5.12 -27.77
C ALA A 103 -37.11 -5.66 -28.83
N ARG A 104 -37.32 -6.97 -28.84
CA ARG A 104 -38.31 -7.65 -29.70
C ARG A 104 -39.05 -8.71 -28.90
N GLY A 105 -40.38 -8.77 -29.09
CA GLY A 105 -41.28 -9.66 -28.33
C GLY A 105 -41.64 -9.14 -26.95
N GLU A 106 -42.46 -9.89 -26.25
CA GLU A 106 -42.92 -9.57 -24.88
C GLU A 106 -41.95 -10.10 -23.82
N GLY A 107 -42.00 -9.49 -22.63
CA GLY A 107 -41.25 -9.91 -21.45
C GLY A 107 -39.97 -9.13 -21.22
N PHE A 108 -39.16 -9.60 -20.25
CA PHE A 108 -37.96 -8.93 -19.78
C PHE A 108 -36.71 -9.75 -20.13
N THR A 109 -35.57 -9.07 -20.17
CA THR A 109 -34.24 -9.67 -20.30
C THR A 109 -33.31 -9.00 -19.29
N THR A 110 -32.28 -9.71 -18.88
CA THR A 110 -31.28 -9.16 -17.96
C THR A 110 -30.22 -8.39 -18.76
N GLU A 111 -30.05 -7.12 -18.43
CA GLU A 111 -28.84 -6.36 -18.80
C GLU A 111 -27.75 -6.69 -17.83
N LYS A 112 -26.61 -7.18 -18.31
CA LYS A 112 -25.48 -7.55 -17.46
C LYS A 112 -24.76 -6.32 -16.94
N ALA A 113 -24.16 -6.44 -15.75
CA ALA A 113 -23.27 -5.41 -15.22
C ALA A 113 -22.08 -5.24 -16.16
N ASP A 114 -21.76 -3.99 -16.50
CA ASP A 114 -20.62 -3.64 -17.34
C ASP A 114 -19.97 -2.31 -16.90
N ALA A 115 -18.73 -2.09 -17.30
CA ALA A 115 -18.02 -0.85 -17.06
C ALA A 115 -17.06 -0.52 -18.21
N THR A 116 -16.88 0.78 -18.44
CA THR A 116 -15.94 1.31 -19.41
C THR A 116 -15.22 2.51 -18.82
N LEU A 117 -13.90 2.55 -18.94
CA LEU A 117 -13.05 3.69 -18.61
C LEU A 117 -12.44 4.23 -19.89
N THR A 118 -12.69 5.50 -20.19
CA THR A 118 -12.18 6.22 -21.36
C THR A 118 -11.17 7.26 -20.92
N TYR A 119 -10.13 7.42 -21.72
CA TYR A 119 -9.04 8.36 -21.52
C TYR A 119 -9.16 9.55 -22.48
N ALA A 120 -8.95 10.77 -22.00
CA ALA A 120 -9.04 11.97 -22.86
C ALA A 120 -7.88 12.07 -23.87
N ASP A 121 -6.79 11.35 -23.67
CA ASP A 121 -5.62 11.32 -24.55
C ASP A 121 -5.73 10.38 -25.76
N GLY A 122 -6.90 9.74 -25.96
CA GLY A 122 -7.18 8.87 -27.10
C GLY A 122 -6.64 7.44 -26.96
N ARG A 123 -6.11 7.03 -25.81
CA ARG A 123 -5.76 5.63 -25.54
C ARG A 123 -7.01 4.74 -25.66
N PRO A 124 -6.84 3.45 -26.02
CA PRO A 124 -7.94 2.51 -26.03
C PRO A 124 -8.66 2.45 -24.68
N PRO A 125 -10.01 2.40 -24.68
CA PRO A 125 -10.76 2.29 -23.44
C PRO A 125 -10.52 0.95 -22.76
N VAL A 126 -10.53 0.95 -21.43
CA VAL A 126 -10.57 -0.28 -20.62
C VAL A 126 -12.03 -0.66 -20.41
N THR A 127 -12.34 -1.93 -20.65
CA THR A 127 -13.69 -2.50 -20.49
C THR A 127 -13.69 -3.61 -19.48
N LYS A 128 -14.87 -4.07 -19.05
CA LYS A 128 -15.14 -5.05 -18.00
C LYS A 128 -14.93 -4.51 -16.58
N ALA A 129 -15.90 -4.76 -15.72
CA ALA A 129 -16.00 -4.18 -14.37
C ALA A 129 -14.72 -4.34 -13.53
N LYS A 130 -14.08 -5.53 -13.53
CA LYS A 130 -12.86 -5.78 -12.74
C LYS A 130 -11.65 -5.02 -13.27
N GLU A 131 -11.47 -4.99 -14.58
CA GLU A 131 -10.33 -4.32 -15.23
C GLU A 131 -10.44 -2.78 -15.07
N VAL A 132 -11.67 -2.25 -15.22
CA VAL A 132 -11.95 -0.83 -14.97
C VAL A 132 -11.68 -0.46 -13.52
N THR A 133 -12.11 -1.27 -12.56
CA THR A 133 -11.83 -1.01 -11.14
C THR A 133 -10.33 -1.03 -10.83
N ALA A 134 -9.57 -1.98 -11.39
CA ALA A 134 -8.11 -2.02 -11.23
C ALA A 134 -7.44 -0.77 -11.82
N ALA A 135 -7.83 -0.36 -13.04
CA ALA A 135 -7.32 0.85 -13.68
C ALA A 135 -7.64 2.13 -12.87
N VAL A 136 -8.85 2.22 -12.31
CA VAL A 136 -9.25 3.34 -11.44
C VAL A 136 -8.39 3.38 -10.17
N ILE A 137 -8.13 2.23 -9.54
CA ILE A 137 -7.24 2.13 -8.37
C ILE A 137 -5.83 2.61 -8.72
N ASP A 138 -5.30 2.22 -9.88
CA ASP A 138 -3.97 2.64 -10.34
C ASP A 138 -3.91 4.16 -10.59
N ILE A 139 -4.95 4.74 -11.19
CA ILE A 139 -5.04 6.18 -11.48
C ILE A 139 -5.17 7.00 -10.20
N ILE A 140 -6.07 6.61 -9.29
CA ILE A 140 -6.37 7.36 -8.06
C ILE A 140 -5.34 7.06 -6.97
N GLY A 141 -4.80 5.84 -6.94
CA GLY A 141 -3.87 5.35 -5.92
C GLY A 141 -4.55 4.92 -4.62
N LEU A 142 -5.88 4.79 -4.60
CA LEU A 142 -6.68 4.38 -3.45
C LEU A 142 -7.64 3.25 -3.86
N ASP A 143 -7.73 2.21 -3.04
CA ASP A 143 -8.81 1.23 -3.15
C ASP A 143 -10.13 1.77 -2.55
N TYR A 144 -11.24 1.04 -2.74
CA TYR A 144 -12.56 1.42 -2.22
C TYR A 144 -12.55 1.71 -0.71
N SER A 145 -11.92 0.85 0.09
CA SER A 145 -11.90 1.00 1.54
C SER A 145 -11.18 2.29 1.95
N GLN A 146 -10.07 2.59 1.29
CA GLN A 146 -9.28 3.80 1.54
C GLN A 146 -9.98 5.06 1.06
N PHE A 147 -10.58 5.01 -0.13
CA PHE A 147 -11.35 6.12 -0.68
C PHE A 147 -12.52 6.48 0.22
N SER A 148 -13.26 5.47 0.71
CA SER A 148 -14.39 5.67 1.62
C SER A 148 -13.98 6.23 2.99
N GLN A 149 -12.75 5.95 3.44
CA GLN A 149 -12.26 6.45 4.73
C GLN A 149 -11.64 7.85 4.64
N ILE A 150 -11.12 8.25 3.49
CA ILE A 150 -10.31 9.46 3.32
C ILE A 150 -11.05 10.52 2.51
N ALA A 151 -11.56 10.14 1.34
CA ALA A 151 -12.13 11.06 0.37
C ALA A 151 -13.65 11.19 0.51
N MET A 152 -14.32 10.16 1.02
CA MET A 152 -15.76 10.12 1.14
C MET A 152 -16.18 9.58 2.49
N ILE A 153 -16.23 10.46 3.47
CA ILE A 153 -16.62 10.11 4.83
C ILE A 153 -18.16 10.04 4.88
N ALA A 154 -18.70 8.83 4.79
CA ALA A 154 -20.14 8.59 4.91
C ALA A 154 -20.66 8.96 6.30
N GLN A 155 -21.94 9.31 6.39
CA GLN A 155 -22.59 9.62 7.65
C GLN A 155 -22.41 8.49 8.66
N GLY A 156 -21.87 8.79 9.84
CA GLY A 156 -21.57 7.81 10.91
C GLY A 156 -20.19 7.17 10.83
N GLN A 157 -19.43 7.31 9.73
CA GLN A 157 -18.07 6.77 9.61
C GLN A 157 -16.97 7.79 9.93
N PHE A 158 -17.33 9.04 10.12
CA PHE A 158 -16.43 10.12 10.49
C PHE A 158 -15.55 9.80 11.73
N THR A 159 -16.13 9.15 12.74
CA THR A 159 -15.42 8.78 13.96
C THR A 159 -14.44 7.61 13.76
N ARG A 160 -14.59 6.83 12.69
CA ARG A 160 -13.79 5.63 12.47
C ARG A 160 -12.30 5.94 12.23
N LEU A 161 -12.01 6.98 11.44
CA LEU A 161 -10.63 7.44 11.24
C LEU A 161 -10.04 8.05 12.51
N LEU A 162 -10.83 8.79 13.27
CA LEU A 162 -10.39 9.41 14.53
C LEU A 162 -10.13 8.37 15.61
N ASN A 163 -10.95 7.31 15.67
CA ASN A 163 -10.83 6.23 16.65
C ASN A 163 -9.91 5.08 16.17
N ALA A 164 -9.39 5.15 14.94
CA ALA A 164 -8.45 4.17 14.42
C ALA A 164 -7.17 4.15 15.25
N SER A 165 -6.56 2.97 15.41
CA SER A 165 -5.27 2.81 16.06
C SER A 165 -4.17 3.58 15.31
N THR A 166 -3.05 3.85 15.98
CA THR A 166 -1.90 4.53 15.35
C THR A 166 -1.37 3.73 14.16
N GLU A 167 -1.39 2.40 14.23
CA GLU A 167 -0.99 1.48 13.17
C GLU A 167 -1.91 1.57 11.96
N GLU A 168 -3.24 1.60 12.18
CA GLU A 168 -4.23 1.73 11.11
C GLU A 168 -4.13 3.09 10.43
N ARG A 169 -4.05 4.18 11.20
CA ARG A 169 -3.83 5.54 10.66
C ARG A 169 -2.54 5.63 9.86
N SER A 170 -1.44 5.09 10.39
CA SER A 170 -0.14 5.06 9.71
C SER A 170 -0.23 4.30 8.38
N ARG A 171 -0.93 3.16 8.33
CA ARG A 171 -1.14 2.37 7.12
C ARG A 171 -1.91 3.16 6.05
N ILE A 172 -2.98 3.85 6.46
CA ILE A 172 -3.79 4.69 5.57
C ILE A 172 -2.94 5.85 5.01
N PHE A 173 -2.24 6.58 5.88
CA PHE A 173 -1.42 7.73 5.46
C PHE A 173 -0.23 7.32 4.58
N ARG A 174 0.42 6.18 4.85
CA ARG A 174 1.50 5.66 4.00
C ARG A 174 1.06 5.40 2.56
N LYS A 175 -0.16 4.89 2.37
CA LYS A 175 -0.73 4.70 1.03
C LYS A 175 -1.11 6.04 0.38
N LEU A 176 -1.78 6.92 1.14
CA LEU A 176 -2.19 8.25 0.66
C LEU A 176 -1.00 9.09 0.19
N PHE A 177 0.06 9.14 0.99
CA PHE A 177 1.27 9.91 0.68
C PHE A 177 2.29 9.13 -0.15
N ARG A 178 1.96 7.91 -0.60
CA ARG A 178 2.84 7.02 -1.38
C ARG A 178 4.22 6.80 -0.73
N THR A 179 4.27 6.80 0.61
CA THR A 179 5.52 6.64 1.38
C THR A 179 5.94 5.18 1.59
N GLN A 180 5.30 4.23 0.92
CA GLN A 180 5.64 2.79 0.97
C GLN A 180 7.11 2.51 0.57
N ARG A 181 7.69 3.34 -0.32
CA ARG A 181 9.10 3.21 -0.72
C ARG A 181 10.04 3.39 0.48
N TYR A 182 9.75 4.34 1.35
CA TYR A 182 10.53 4.60 2.56
C TYR A 182 10.37 3.48 3.59
N GLN A 183 9.20 2.90 3.70
CA GLN A 183 8.97 1.73 4.55
C GLN A 183 9.80 0.53 4.08
N LYS A 184 9.77 0.21 2.78
CA LYS A 184 10.59 -0.88 2.21
C LYS A 184 12.08 -0.66 2.44
N LEU A 185 12.54 0.59 2.29
CA LEU A 185 13.93 0.94 2.58
C LEU A 185 14.26 0.73 4.06
N GLN A 186 13.40 1.19 4.96
CA GLN A 186 13.57 1.01 6.40
C GLN A 186 13.62 -0.47 6.78
N GLU A 187 12.70 -1.29 6.26
CA GLU A 187 12.66 -2.74 6.51
C GLU A 187 13.93 -3.43 5.98
N ALA A 188 14.40 -3.06 4.79
CA ALA A 188 15.65 -3.60 4.23
C ALA A 188 16.87 -3.24 5.09
N LEU A 189 16.97 -1.98 5.51
CA LEU A 189 18.06 -1.52 6.38
C LEU A 189 18.03 -2.21 7.76
N GLN A 190 16.85 -2.41 8.33
CA GLN A 190 16.70 -3.12 9.60
C GLN A 190 17.11 -4.60 9.49
N ALA A 191 16.72 -5.26 8.40
CA ALA A 191 17.09 -6.64 8.14
C ALA A 191 18.62 -6.79 7.96
N GLU A 192 19.23 -5.89 7.22
CA GLU A 192 20.70 -5.89 7.02
C GLU A 192 21.44 -5.59 8.32
N ALA A 193 21.00 -4.57 9.09
CA ALA A 193 21.58 -4.26 10.40
C ALA A 193 21.48 -5.44 11.38
N SER A 194 20.35 -6.15 11.38
CA SER A 194 20.15 -7.35 12.20
C SER A 194 21.12 -8.47 11.79
N THR A 195 21.27 -8.70 10.48
CA THR A 195 22.21 -9.70 9.93
C THR A 195 23.66 -9.38 10.30
N LEU A 196 24.07 -8.14 10.10
CA LEU A 196 25.42 -7.69 10.46
C LEU A 196 25.69 -7.78 11.96
N THR A 197 24.69 -7.45 12.78
CA THR A 197 24.79 -7.58 14.25
C THR A 197 24.97 -9.04 14.67
N ALA A 198 24.22 -9.96 14.06
CA ALA A 198 24.35 -11.39 14.33
C ALA A 198 25.73 -11.94 13.86
N GLN A 199 26.20 -11.54 12.68
CA GLN A 199 27.52 -11.90 12.17
C GLN A 199 28.62 -11.37 13.08
N ARG A 200 28.54 -10.11 13.53
CA ARG A 200 29.48 -9.53 14.49
C ARG A 200 29.51 -10.31 15.79
N ALA A 201 28.35 -10.68 16.35
CA ALA A 201 28.25 -11.47 17.56
C ALA A 201 28.92 -12.85 17.38
N ALA A 202 28.64 -13.54 16.29
CA ALA A 202 29.25 -14.83 15.96
C ALA A 202 30.78 -14.74 15.82
N GLN A 203 31.28 -13.70 15.15
CA GLN A 203 32.74 -13.48 15.04
C GLN A 203 33.35 -13.17 16.40
N LYS A 204 32.71 -12.37 17.25
CA LYS A 204 33.19 -12.10 18.60
C LYS A 204 33.34 -13.40 19.42
N VAL A 205 32.33 -14.28 19.36
CA VAL A 205 32.40 -15.59 20.02
C VAL A 205 33.55 -16.43 19.48
N ARG A 206 33.74 -16.49 18.15
CA ARG A 206 34.79 -17.24 17.51
C ARG A 206 36.19 -16.72 17.90
N ILE A 207 36.40 -15.41 17.92
CA ILE A 207 37.66 -14.81 18.37
C ILE A 207 37.89 -15.17 19.87
N GLY A 208 36.88 -15.07 20.73
CA GLY A 208 37.01 -15.46 22.12
C GLY A 208 37.39 -16.93 22.30
N GLN A 209 36.84 -17.85 21.48
CA GLN A 209 37.22 -19.27 21.50
C GLN A 209 38.67 -19.48 21.08
N ILE A 210 39.13 -18.78 20.06
CA ILE A 210 40.54 -18.87 19.63
C ILE A 210 41.46 -18.34 20.73
N LEU A 211 41.17 -17.18 21.31
CA LEU A 211 41.97 -16.57 22.39
C LEU A 211 42.01 -17.45 23.63
N SER A 212 40.93 -18.19 23.95
CA SER A 212 40.91 -19.10 25.08
C SER A 212 41.84 -20.30 24.92
N GLY A 213 42.14 -20.68 23.66
CA GLY A 213 43.08 -21.77 23.33
C GLY A 213 44.57 -21.36 23.28
N VAL A 214 44.89 -20.07 23.34
CA VAL A 214 46.27 -19.59 23.33
C VAL A 214 46.90 -19.83 24.71
N SER A 215 47.99 -20.60 24.79
CA SER A 215 48.80 -20.80 25.96
C SER A 215 50.04 -19.91 25.91
N TYR A 216 50.40 -19.30 27.01
CA TYR A 216 51.54 -18.42 27.15
C TYR A 216 52.25 -18.62 28.51
N PRO A 217 53.55 -18.33 28.64
CA PRO A 217 54.24 -18.33 29.93
C PRO A 217 53.71 -17.19 30.81
N PRO A 218 53.51 -17.42 32.13
CA PRO A 218 52.96 -16.39 33.04
C PRO A 218 53.87 -15.15 33.18
N GLU A 219 55.13 -15.27 32.83
CA GLU A 219 56.14 -14.22 32.93
C GLU A 219 56.22 -13.37 31.62
N ASP A 220 55.40 -13.70 30.59
CA ASP A 220 55.40 -12.98 29.31
C ASP A 220 54.76 -11.61 29.49
N PRO A 221 55.37 -10.52 28.99
CA PRO A 221 54.83 -9.17 29.06
C PRO A 221 53.42 -9.01 28.41
N GLY A 222 53.10 -9.86 27.42
CA GLY A 222 51.79 -9.88 26.73
C GLY A 222 50.69 -10.61 27.47
N ALA A 223 51.02 -11.35 28.57
CA ALA A 223 50.07 -12.17 29.30
C ALA A 223 48.91 -11.37 29.86
N GLU A 224 49.15 -10.21 30.45
CA GLU A 224 48.15 -9.35 31.04
C GLU A 224 47.21 -8.78 29.94
N ALA A 225 47.74 -8.39 28.80
CA ALA A 225 46.96 -7.88 27.66
C ALA A 225 46.09 -8.97 27.05
N LEU A 226 46.58 -10.22 26.95
CA LEU A 226 45.81 -11.36 26.46
C LEU A 226 44.66 -11.72 27.41
N ASP A 227 44.90 -11.71 28.72
CA ASP A 227 43.87 -11.95 29.70
C ASP A 227 42.81 -10.86 29.74
N ALA A 228 43.19 -9.60 29.50
CA ALA A 228 42.20 -8.52 29.33
C ALA A 228 41.33 -8.73 28.08
N LEU A 229 41.80 -9.26 26.98
CA LEU A 229 41.04 -9.58 25.79
C LEU A 229 40.10 -10.78 25.97
N ARG A 230 40.39 -11.67 26.92
CA ARG A 230 39.54 -12.83 27.26
C ARG A 230 38.30 -12.45 28.09
N GLN A 231 38.26 -11.26 28.67
CA GLN A 231 37.11 -10.81 29.42
C GLN A 231 35.87 -10.66 28.53
N PRO A 232 34.65 -11.01 29.03
CA PRO A 232 33.41 -10.94 28.24
C PRO A 232 33.11 -9.54 27.69
N GLU A 233 33.57 -8.51 28.39
CA GLU A 233 33.32 -7.10 28.06
C GLU A 233 34.38 -6.51 27.10
N ALA A 234 35.44 -7.27 26.76
CA ALA A 234 36.52 -6.78 25.93
C ALA A 234 36.01 -6.37 24.54
N GLN A 235 36.54 -5.23 24.08
CA GLN A 235 36.39 -4.83 22.67
C GLN A 235 37.38 -5.58 21.82
N LEU A 236 36.93 -6.68 21.20
CA LEU A 236 37.77 -7.47 20.30
C LEU A 236 37.88 -6.75 18.94
N LEU A 237 38.82 -5.82 18.80
CA LEU A 237 39.16 -5.19 17.55
C LEU A 237 40.14 -6.12 16.81
N PRO A 238 39.83 -6.59 15.59
CA PRO A 238 40.65 -7.57 14.86
C PRO A 238 42.14 -7.19 14.77
N ASP A 239 42.40 -5.93 14.41
CA ASP A 239 43.77 -5.44 14.23
C ASP A 239 44.57 -5.42 15.54
N ALA A 240 43.94 -5.05 16.65
CA ALA A 240 44.57 -5.05 17.97
C ALA A 240 44.86 -6.48 18.47
N VAL A 241 43.90 -7.41 18.19
CA VAL A 241 44.09 -8.83 18.53
C VAL A 241 45.21 -9.45 17.69
N LEU A 242 45.27 -9.17 16.40
CA LEU A 242 46.31 -9.66 15.53
C LEU A 242 47.71 -9.11 15.95
N ALA A 243 47.83 -7.82 16.20
CA ALA A 243 49.05 -7.19 16.64
C ALA A 243 49.57 -7.82 17.95
N LEU A 244 48.70 -8.09 18.91
CA LEU A 244 49.06 -8.74 20.16
C LEU A 244 49.53 -10.19 19.95
N LEU A 245 48.82 -10.94 19.08
CA LEU A 245 49.20 -12.32 18.77
C LEU A 245 50.55 -12.39 18.02
N ASP A 246 50.81 -11.46 17.11
CA ASP A 246 52.10 -11.36 16.40
C ASP A 246 53.23 -11.03 17.37
N ASP A 247 53.01 -10.16 18.34
CA ASP A 247 53.99 -9.81 19.39
C ASP A 247 54.26 -11.00 20.31
N LEU A 248 53.25 -11.77 20.70
CA LEU A 248 53.35 -12.98 21.51
C LEU A 248 54.08 -14.13 20.77
N LEU A 249 53.88 -14.24 19.46
CA LEU A 249 54.52 -15.29 18.65
C LEU A 249 56.01 -15.00 18.39
N GLY A 250 56.41 -13.73 18.42
CA GLY A 250 57.80 -13.30 18.24
C GLY A 250 58.55 -13.91 17.05
N PRO A 251 59.78 -13.54 16.77
CA PRO A 251 60.57 -14.15 15.67
C PRO A 251 60.88 -15.64 15.89
N ALA A 252 60.72 -16.20 17.09
CA ALA A 252 60.92 -17.63 17.40
C ALA A 252 59.77 -18.54 16.93
N GLY A 253 58.53 -18.01 16.69
CA GLY A 253 57.41 -18.81 16.22
C GLY A 253 57.49 -19.26 14.77
N THR A 254 58.31 -18.62 13.96
CA THR A 254 58.54 -18.98 12.55
C THR A 254 59.57 -20.09 12.33
N GLU A 255 60.45 -20.38 13.29
CA GLU A 255 61.43 -21.46 13.16
C GLU A 255 60.85 -22.86 13.48
N THR A 256 59.82 -22.98 14.31
CA THR A 256 59.26 -24.30 14.66
C THR A 256 58.42 -24.92 13.55
N ALA A 257 57.83 -24.12 12.64
CA ALA A 257 57.10 -24.62 11.49
C ALA A 257 58.03 -25.11 10.35
N ALA A 258 59.26 -24.60 10.28
CA ALA A 258 60.26 -25.03 9.27
C ALA A 258 61.08 -26.28 9.68
N GLY A 259 61.09 -26.61 10.99
CA GLY A 259 61.83 -27.76 11.52
C GLY A 259 61.10 -29.11 11.46
N ALA A 260 59.82 -29.14 11.36
CA ALA A 260 59.01 -30.38 11.36
C ALA A 260 58.93 -31.06 9.95
N GLY A 261 59.50 -30.46 8.90
CA GLY A 261 59.46 -30.97 7.53
C GLY A 261 60.65 -31.76 7.06
N ARG A 262 61.70 -32.03 7.94
CA ARG A 262 62.95 -32.75 7.54
C ARG A 262 63.29 -33.88 8.49
N GLN A 263 62.44 -34.86 8.68
CA GLN A 263 62.78 -36.20 9.14
C GLN A 263 61.69 -37.18 8.75
N THR A 264 61.70 -37.67 7.53
CA THR A 264 61.49 -39.08 7.14
C THR A 264 62.04 -39.19 5.71
N GLY A 265 63.21 -39.80 5.61
CA GLY A 265 63.76 -40.35 4.37
C GLY A 265 63.07 -41.62 3.96
#